data_a4c6cf4587f314e99a086337f8deadd9
#
_entry.id   a4c6cf4587f314e99a086337f8deadd9
#
_cell.length_a   1.000
_cell.length_b   1.000
_cell.length_c   1.000
_cell.angle_alpha   90.00
_cell.angle_beta   90.00
_cell.angle_gamma   90.00
#
_symmetry.space_group_name_H-M   'P 1'
#
loop_
_entity.id
_entity.type
_entity.pdbx_description
1 polymer ?
#
loop_
_entity_poly.entity_id
_entity_poly.type
_entity_poly.pdbx_seq_one_letter_code
_entity_poly.pdbx_strand_id
1 'polypeptide(L)'
;MERFEDTVVGGLSGIDRDPRTGTWYFVSDDRRRYNPARFYTGELDIDRVTGAFTGVRVTGVATLTRRDGTPYPGYGNPEAADPESIRFDRWSGRLLWGDEGDRPDTANPDIPISRAAIRGMDLNGRHTGEMRTPPNLRLTTTENGPRRNFGFEGLAVTARSVTAVTEGPRYEDGPVPTAERGAVTRLTVWNRGGEVRGQYAYPLDRLPAAPNPPSGHTDSGVSEILAIDEFRYLALERAWIQGVGYRVRLYEIDLRGATNVLDRDALPRSGSYRPVTKRLVQDLGEFRPPVQNLESLAWGPRLRGGECTLVIGSDDNFDQREMTLMMAFAVTGCR
;
A
#
# COMPACT_ATOMS: atom_id res chain seq x y z
N MET A 1 -18.61 -10.00 10.25
CA MET A 1 -17.59 -8.97 10.52
C MET A 1 -17.30 -9.00 12.01
N GLU A 2 -16.04 -9.10 12.36
CA GLU A 2 -15.58 -9.04 13.74
C GLU A 2 -15.71 -7.63 14.31
N ARG A 3 -15.72 -7.49 15.63
CA ARG A 3 -15.77 -6.20 16.30
C ARG A 3 -14.71 -6.14 17.41
N PHE A 4 -14.12 -4.96 17.54
CA PHE A 4 -13.28 -4.63 18.67
C PHE A 4 -13.77 -3.30 19.25
N GLU A 5 -14.13 -3.32 20.57
CA GLU A 5 -14.86 -2.21 21.19
C GLU A 5 -16.10 -1.85 20.34
N ASP A 6 -16.30 -0.58 20.03
CA ASP A 6 -17.44 -0.09 19.24
C ASP A 6 -17.15 -0.04 17.73
N THR A 7 -16.03 -0.65 17.27
CA THR A 7 -15.62 -0.59 15.86
C THR A 7 -15.76 -1.94 15.17
N VAL A 8 -16.01 -1.90 13.86
CA VAL A 8 -15.96 -3.06 12.97
C VAL A 8 -14.52 -3.28 12.54
N VAL A 9 -13.97 -4.47 12.78
CA VAL A 9 -12.64 -4.85 12.32
C VAL A 9 -12.74 -5.41 10.90
N GLY A 10 -12.05 -4.80 9.95
CA GLY A 10 -12.02 -5.14 8.54
C GLY A 10 -11.35 -4.04 7.74
N GLY A 11 -11.23 -4.22 6.43
CA GLY A 11 -10.56 -3.26 5.57
C GLY A 11 -9.10 -3.06 5.98
N LEU A 12 -8.37 -4.16 6.30
CA LEU A 12 -7.00 -4.05 6.81
C LEU A 12 -6.00 -4.00 5.65
N SER A 13 -5.94 -2.85 4.98
CA SER A 13 -5.11 -2.60 3.80
C SER A 13 -3.62 -2.46 4.11
N GLY A 14 -3.23 -1.99 5.30
CA GLY A 14 -1.83 -1.82 5.66
C GLY A 14 -1.46 -2.39 7.02
N ILE A 15 -0.25 -2.98 7.13
CA ILE A 15 0.30 -3.48 8.39
C ILE A 15 1.75 -3.06 8.59
N ASP A 16 2.16 -2.87 9.85
CA ASP A 16 3.57 -2.77 10.22
C ASP A 16 3.77 -3.13 11.71
N ARG A 17 5.01 -3.18 12.14
CA ARG A 17 5.40 -3.61 13.50
C ARG A 17 6.44 -2.69 14.12
N ASP A 18 6.26 -2.32 15.39
CA ASP A 18 7.36 -1.78 16.21
C ASP A 18 8.28 -2.94 16.63
N PRO A 19 9.51 -3.01 16.13
CA PRO A 19 10.43 -4.10 16.49
C PRO A 19 10.89 -4.07 17.95
N ARG A 20 10.71 -2.96 18.68
CA ARG A 20 11.13 -2.80 20.07
C ARG A 20 10.09 -3.34 21.05
N THR A 21 8.81 -3.04 20.80
CA THR A 21 7.70 -3.48 21.67
C THR A 21 7.08 -4.79 21.22
N GLY A 22 7.16 -5.08 19.91
CA GLY A 22 6.46 -6.17 19.27
C GLY A 22 5.04 -5.84 18.86
N THR A 23 4.56 -4.64 19.13
CA THR A 23 3.23 -4.17 18.76
C THR A 23 3.06 -4.10 17.26
N TRP A 24 1.99 -4.66 16.75
CA TRP A 24 1.56 -4.55 15.37
C TRP A 24 0.54 -3.44 15.21
N TYR A 25 0.57 -2.78 14.06
CA TYR A 25 -0.35 -1.73 13.64
C TYR A 25 -1.04 -2.17 12.37
N PHE A 26 -2.36 -1.96 12.28
CA PHE A 26 -3.21 -2.35 11.15
C PHE A 26 -4.08 -1.15 10.80
N VAL A 27 -3.90 -0.54 9.64
CA VAL A 27 -4.77 0.55 9.20
C VAL A 27 -5.99 -0.01 8.48
N SER A 28 -7.13 0.67 8.63
CA SER A 28 -8.38 0.29 7.99
C SER A 28 -8.81 1.34 6.97
N ASP A 29 -9.11 0.90 5.75
CA ASP A 29 -9.57 1.69 4.60
C ASP A 29 -11.08 2.02 4.62
N ASP A 30 -11.71 1.94 5.77
CA ASP A 30 -13.17 2.06 5.98
C ASP A 30 -13.83 3.29 5.30
N ARG A 31 -13.07 4.33 4.93
CA ARG A 31 -13.61 5.60 4.38
C ARG A 31 -14.77 6.16 5.22
N ARG A 32 -14.83 5.81 6.50
CA ARG A 32 -15.92 6.10 7.43
C ARG A 32 -17.29 5.55 6.98
N ARG A 33 -17.30 4.38 6.37
CA ARG A 33 -18.53 3.65 6.05
C ARG A 33 -19.19 3.07 7.30
N TYR A 34 -18.36 2.51 8.19
CA TYR A 34 -18.79 1.92 9.47
C TYR A 34 -18.33 2.75 10.66
N ASN A 35 -17.07 3.17 10.68
CA ASN A 35 -16.45 3.91 11.79
C ASN A 35 -15.50 4.99 11.24
N PRO A 36 -15.09 5.98 12.07
CA PRO A 36 -14.05 6.93 11.68
C PRO A 36 -12.77 6.25 11.19
N ALA A 37 -12.01 6.91 10.32
CA ALA A 37 -10.70 6.47 9.88
C ALA A 37 -9.83 6.14 11.10
N ARG A 38 -9.19 4.96 11.12
CA ARG A 38 -8.56 4.39 12.32
C ARG A 38 -7.45 3.42 11.98
N PHE A 39 -6.65 3.12 12.98
CA PHE A 39 -5.81 1.93 12.97
C PHE A 39 -6.05 1.13 14.24
N TYR A 40 -5.73 -0.15 14.16
CA TYR A 40 -5.73 -1.06 15.29
C TYR A 40 -4.30 -1.35 15.74
N THR A 41 -4.14 -1.64 17.03
CA THR A 41 -2.94 -2.30 17.55
C THR A 41 -3.23 -3.77 17.81
N GLY A 42 -2.21 -4.61 17.74
CA GLY A 42 -2.40 -6.04 18.00
C GLY A 42 -1.10 -6.80 18.19
N GLU A 43 -1.27 -8.10 18.32
CA GLU A 43 -0.19 -9.08 18.44
C GLU A 43 -0.40 -10.18 17.42
N LEU A 44 0.68 -10.66 16.84
CA LEU A 44 0.73 -11.84 16.00
C LEU A 44 1.49 -12.94 16.73
N ASP A 45 0.83 -14.08 16.91
CA ASP A 45 1.41 -15.25 17.56
C ASP A 45 2.27 -16.03 16.56
N ILE A 46 3.55 -15.67 16.49
CA ILE A 46 4.57 -16.33 15.66
C ILE A 46 5.56 -17.04 16.57
N ASP A 47 5.57 -18.36 16.54
CA ASP A 47 6.56 -19.16 17.26
C ASP A 47 7.95 -18.95 16.64
N ARG A 48 8.85 -18.37 17.41
CA ARG A 48 10.18 -17.99 16.92
C ARG A 48 11.14 -19.18 16.74
N VAL A 49 10.76 -20.37 17.21
CA VAL A 49 11.54 -21.61 17.03
C VAL A 49 11.12 -22.32 15.75
N THR A 50 9.83 -22.54 15.60
CA THR A 50 9.24 -23.30 14.49
C THR A 50 8.84 -22.44 13.30
N GLY A 51 8.66 -21.12 13.49
CA GLY A 51 8.08 -20.22 12.51
C GLY A 51 6.55 -20.36 12.37
N ALA A 52 5.92 -21.22 13.18
CA ALA A 52 4.48 -21.40 13.11
C ALA A 52 3.74 -20.11 13.47
N PHE A 53 2.78 -19.75 12.63
CA PHE A 53 1.87 -18.63 12.84
C PHE A 53 0.51 -19.19 13.27
N THR A 54 0.02 -18.80 14.44
CA THR A 54 -1.15 -19.44 15.07
C THR A 54 -2.32 -18.50 15.33
N GLY A 55 -2.12 -17.17 15.22
CA GLY A 55 -3.23 -16.25 15.43
C GLY A 55 -2.87 -14.78 15.38
N VAL A 56 -3.93 -13.97 15.31
CA VAL A 56 -3.90 -12.50 15.42
C VAL A 56 -4.83 -12.11 16.57
N ARG A 57 -4.39 -11.17 17.40
CA ARG A 57 -5.21 -10.60 18.47
C ARG A 57 -5.15 -9.10 18.41
N VAL A 58 -6.29 -8.44 18.17
CA VAL A 58 -6.44 -6.99 18.29
C VAL A 58 -6.39 -6.61 19.78
N THR A 59 -5.63 -5.58 20.12
CA THR A 59 -5.41 -5.12 21.49
C THR A 59 -5.80 -3.67 21.76
N GLY A 60 -6.05 -2.89 20.69
CA GLY A 60 -6.47 -1.50 20.82
C GLY A 60 -6.92 -0.92 19.50
N VAL A 61 -7.54 0.25 19.54
CA VAL A 61 -7.96 1.02 18.38
C VAL A 61 -7.69 2.51 18.62
N ALA A 62 -7.26 3.23 17.59
CA ALA A 62 -7.05 4.67 17.62
C ALA A 62 -7.65 5.34 16.38
N THR A 63 -8.45 6.38 16.61
CA THR A 63 -9.03 7.19 15.54
C THR A 63 -7.98 8.12 14.95
N LEU A 64 -7.89 8.18 13.62
CA LEU A 64 -7.09 9.16 12.92
C LEU A 64 -7.73 10.55 13.02
N THR A 65 -6.93 11.54 13.39
CA THR A 65 -7.42 12.91 13.52
C THR A 65 -6.66 13.87 12.60
N ARG A 66 -7.38 14.88 12.14
CA ARG A 66 -6.85 16.01 11.37
C ARG A 66 -5.98 16.90 12.25
N ARG A 67 -5.36 17.91 11.64
CA ARG A 67 -4.50 18.89 12.33
C ARG A 67 -5.23 19.64 13.45
N ASP A 68 -6.53 19.86 13.31
CA ASP A 68 -7.39 20.51 14.32
C ASP A 68 -7.82 19.58 15.47
N GLY A 69 -7.40 18.31 15.44
CA GLY A 69 -7.72 17.28 16.43
C GLY A 69 -9.09 16.62 16.20
N THR A 70 -9.83 16.98 15.16
CA THR A 70 -11.12 16.35 14.86
C THR A 70 -10.93 15.10 13.98
N PRO A 71 -11.79 14.08 14.07
CA PRO A 71 -11.78 12.94 13.16
C PRO A 71 -11.97 13.36 11.69
N TYR A 72 -11.41 12.58 10.76
CA TYR A 72 -11.69 12.77 9.34
C TYR A 72 -13.19 12.60 9.06
N PRO A 73 -13.79 13.43 8.17
CA PRO A 73 -15.20 13.29 7.77
C PRO A 73 -15.41 12.03 6.93
N GLY A 74 -16.68 11.68 6.69
CA GLY A 74 -17.04 10.50 5.91
C GLY A 74 -16.85 10.68 4.41
N TYR A 75 -16.92 9.56 3.71
CA TYR A 75 -16.89 9.47 2.26
C TYR A 75 -17.79 10.53 1.57
N GLY A 76 -17.35 11.05 0.45
CA GLY A 76 -18.03 12.14 -0.25
C GLY A 76 -17.74 13.54 0.29
N ASN A 77 -16.80 13.68 1.24
CA ASN A 77 -16.31 14.96 1.72
C ASN A 77 -14.91 15.25 1.16
N PRO A 78 -14.56 16.50 0.78
CA PRO A 78 -13.23 16.86 0.28
C PRO A 78 -12.08 16.61 1.26
N GLU A 79 -12.38 16.47 2.54
CA GLU A 79 -11.41 16.14 3.59
C GLU A 79 -11.52 14.69 4.07
N ALA A 80 -12.30 13.83 3.40
CA ALA A 80 -12.36 12.42 3.72
C ALA A 80 -10.98 11.78 3.59
N ALA A 81 -10.69 10.81 4.45
CA ALA A 81 -9.48 10.01 4.40
C ALA A 81 -9.77 8.64 3.78
N ASP A 82 -8.80 8.16 3.05
CA ASP A 82 -8.73 6.84 2.45
C ASP A 82 -7.40 6.18 2.80
N PRO A 83 -7.28 5.58 3.99
CA PRO A 83 -6.01 5.05 4.47
C PRO A 83 -5.68 3.71 3.85
N GLU A 84 -4.59 3.61 3.06
CA GLU A 84 -4.20 2.39 2.36
C GLU A 84 -2.95 1.73 2.94
N SER A 85 -2.02 2.50 3.50
CA SER A 85 -0.80 1.95 4.06
C SER A 85 -0.44 2.56 5.41
N ILE A 86 0.33 1.79 6.22
CA ILE A 86 0.83 2.26 7.52
C ILE A 86 2.27 1.78 7.72
N ARG A 87 3.14 2.66 8.28
CA ARG A 87 4.51 2.31 8.66
C ARG A 87 4.88 2.89 10.00
N PHE A 88 5.47 2.05 10.84
CA PHE A 88 6.10 2.49 12.08
C PHE A 88 7.50 3.03 11.78
N ASP A 89 7.66 4.31 11.98
CA ASP A 89 8.96 4.95 11.86
C ASP A 89 9.78 4.80 13.15
N ARG A 90 10.62 3.80 13.19
CA ARG A 90 11.45 3.48 14.36
C ARG A 90 12.43 4.59 14.78
N TRP A 91 12.73 5.53 13.88
CA TRP A 91 13.66 6.64 14.16
C TRP A 91 12.97 7.82 14.83
N SER A 92 11.72 8.08 14.52
CA SER A 92 10.91 9.12 15.16
C SER A 92 9.97 8.60 16.25
N GLY A 93 9.72 7.28 16.30
CA GLY A 93 8.73 6.66 17.19
C GLY A 93 7.29 7.01 16.83
N ARG A 94 7.02 7.36 15.57
CA ARG A 94 5.71 7.76 15.05
C ARG A 94 5.25 6.81 13.96
N LEU A 95 4.00 6.97 13.56
CA LEU A 95 3.42 6.27 12.42
C LEU A 95 3.33 7.20 11.21
N LEU A 96 3.58 6.65 10.02
CA LEU A 96 3.24 7.27 8.74
C LEU A 96 2.15 6.43 8.08
N TRP A 97 1.28 7.07 7.33
CA TRP A 97 0.22 6.39 6.57
C TRP A 97 -0.01 7.05 5.21
N GLY A 98 -0.37 6.24 4.23
CA GLY A 98 -0.77 6.68 2.91
C GLY A 98 -2.26 6.97 2.89
N ASP A 99 -2.62 8.11 2.30
CA ASP A 99 -3.98 8.50 1.98
C ASP A 99 -4.10 8.52 0.47
N GLU A 100 -4.92 7.64 -0.09
CA GLU A 100 -5.09 7.55 -1.52
C GLU A 100 -5.80 8.78 -2.08
N GLY A 101 -6.71 9.35 -1.30
CA GLY A 101 -7.61 10.40 -1.75
C GLY A 101 -8.65 9.88 -2.74
N ASP A 102 -9.50 10.79 -3.24
CA ASP A 102 -10.51 10.44 -4.25
C ASP A 102 -10.73 11.58 -5.24
N ARG A 103 -11.28 11.26 -6.41
CA ARG A 103 -11.55 12.21 -7.49
C ARG A 103 -12.76 11.76 -8.32
N PRO A 104 -13.46 12.68 -8.99
CA PRO A 104 -14.51 12.29 -9.94
C PRO A 104 -13.94 11.51 -11.13
N ASP A 105 -14.74 10.59 -11.63
CA ASP A 105 -14.54 9.88 -12.88
C ASP A 105 -15.85 9.80 -13.67
N THR A 106 -15.84 9.15 -14.83
CA THR A 106 -17.02 9.00 -15.68
C THR A 106 -18.17 8.26 -14.99
N ALA A 107 -17.85 7.29 -14.12
CA ALA A 107 -18.85 6.50 -13.40
C ALA A 107 -19.35 7.22 -12.13
N ASN A 108 -18.54 8.13 -11.58
CA ASN A 108 -18.78 8.82 -10.31
C ASN A 108 -18.47 10.33 -10.45
N PRO A 109 -19.26 11.08 -11.25
CA PRO A 109 -18.95 12.47 -11.61
C PRO A 109 -19.08 13.46 -10.44
N ASP A 110 -19.86 13.11 -9.42
CA ASP A 110 -20.19 14.00 -8.29
C ASP A 110 -19.27 13.81 -7.07
N ILE A 111 -18.29 12.91 -7.16
CA ILE A 111 -17.34 12.72 -6.05
C ILE A 111 -16.44 13.95 -5.95
N PRO A 112 -16.35 14.59 -4.77
CA PRO A 112 -15.42 15.69 -4.58
C PRO A 112 -13.98 15.17 -4.57
N ILE A 113 -13.04 16.04 -4.96
CA ILE A 113 -11.63 15.73 -4.80
C ILE A 113 -11.29 15.73 -3.30
N SER A 114 -10.80 14.61 -2.80
CA SER A 114 -10.07 14.52 -1.55
C SER A 114 -8.58 14.33 -1.85
N ARG A 115 -7.71 14.74 -0.95
CA ARG A 115 -6.29 14.91 -1.27
C ARG A 115 -5.47 13.67 -0.94
N ALA A 116 -4.84 13.08 -1.97
CA ALA A 116 -3.81 12.07 -1.75
C ALA A 116 -2.60 12.66 -1.02
N ALA A 117 -2.10 11.99 0.02
CA ALA A 117 -0.99 12.45 0.83
C ALA A 117 -0.33 11.33 1.64
N ILE A 118 0.94 11.50 1.98
CA ILE A 118 1.60 10.70 3.02
C ILE A 118 1.60 11.54 4.30
N ARG A 119 0.93 11.04 5.34
CA ARG A 119 0.72 11.76 6.60
C ARG A 119 1.41 11.08 7.76
N GLY A 120 1.84 11.90 8.73
CA GLY A 120 2.39 11.45 10.00
C GLY A 120 1.35 11.55 11.12
N MET A 121 1.41 10.60 12.04
CA MET A 121 0.61 10.59 13.27
C MET A 121 1.42 10.08 14.47
N ASP A 122 1.00 10.43 15.68
CA ASP A 122 1.47 9.78 16.88
C ASP A 122 0.80 8.42 17.10
N LEU A 123 1.20 7.68 18.13
CA LEU A 123 0.64 6.37 18.45
C LEU A 123 -0.81 6.40 18.98
N ASN A 124 -1.39 7.59 19.11
CA ASN A 124 -2.80 7.80 19.46
C ASN A 124 -3.64 8.30 18.27
N GLY A 125 -3.08 8.29 17.05
CA GLY A 125 -3.77 8.72 15.83
C GLY A 125 -3.80 10.23 15.59
N ARG A 126 -3.10 11.04 16.39
CA ARG A 126 -3.07 12.50 16.24
C ARG A 126 -2.12 12.90 15.12
N HIS A 127 -2.59 13.76 14.23
CA HIS A 127 -1.79 14.30 13.14
C HIS A 127 -0.49 14.96 13.64
N THR A 128 0.64 14.65 13.02
CA THR A 128 1.95 15.22 13.36
C THR A 128 2.66 15.91 12.19
N GLY A 129 2.16 15.78 10.98
CA GLY A 129 2.73 16.36 9.78
C GLY A 129 2.34 15.63 8.51
N GLU A 130 2.86 16.06 7.39
CA GLU A 130 2.67 15.38 6.10
C GLU A 130 3.86 15.61 5.17
N MET A 131 4.07 14.70 4.22
CA MET A 131 5.06 14.84 3.16
C MET A 131 4.51 15.77 2.07
N ARG A 132 5.40 16.51 1.40
CA ARG A 132 5.00 17.38 0.30
C ARG A 132 4.57 16.55 -0.91
N THR A 133 3.28 16.59 -1.27
CA THR A 133 2.80 15.93 -2.48
C THR A 133 3.35 16.61 -3.73
N PRO A 134 4.04 15.88 -4.63
CA PRO A 134 4.51 16.45 -5.90
C PRO A 134 3.34 16.97 -6.74
N PRO A 135 3.54 18.06 -7.51
CA PRO A 135 2.46 18.63 -8.34
C PRO A 135 1.82 17.61 -9.30
N ASN A 136 2.64 16.71 -9.85
CA ASN A 136 2.21 15.68 -10.80
C ASN A 136 1.43 14.51 -10.16
N LEU A 137 1.31 14.47 -8.84
CA LEU A 137 0.48 13.49 -8.10
C LEU A 137 -0.73 14.14 -7.40
N ARG A 138 -1.04 15.38 -7.72
CA ARG A 138 -2.26 16.01 -7.24
C ARG A 138 -3.45 15.50 -8.03
N LEU A 139 -4.51 15.16 -7.32
CA LEU A 139 -5.79 14.80 -7.92
C LEU A 139 -6.49 16.05 -8.48
N THR A 140 -7.14 15.91 -9.62
CA THR A 140 -7.82 17.00 -10.33
C THR A 140 -9.15 16.51 -10.91
N THR A 141 -9.98 17.42 -11.41
CA THR A 141 -11.25 17.08 -12.07
C THR A 141 -11.07 16.69 -13.54
N THR A 142 -9.88 16.85 -14.10
CA THR A 142 -9.56 16.53 -15.49
C THR A 142 -8.68 15.29 -15.56
N GLU A 143 -8.59 14.62 -16.71
CA GLU A 143 -7.80 13.41 -16.92
C GLU A 143 -6.29 13.68 -16.90
N ASN A 144 -5.80 14.14 -15.76
CA ASN A 144 -4.37 14.29 -15.47
C ASN A 144 -4.06 13.86 -14.03
N GLY A 145 -2.80 13.56 -13.74
CA GLY A 145 -2.37 13.00 -12.45
C GLY A 145 -2.84 11.55 -12.23
N PRO A 146 -2.89 11.08 -10.98
CA PRO A 146 -3.38 9.75 -10.65
C PRO A 146 -4.84 9.56 -11.08
N ARG A 147 -5.16 8.37 -11.56
CA ARG A 147 -6.55 7.97 -11.77
C ARG A 147 -7.25 7.80 -10.43
N ARG A 148 -8.57 7.76 -10.47
CA ARG A 148 -9.38 7.40 -9.32
C ARG A 148 -8.99 5.98 -8.87
N ASN A 149 -8.82 5.80 -7.57
CA ASN A 149 -8.39 4.53 -6.96
C ASN A 149 -7.04 4.00 -7.50
N PHE A 150 -6.12 4.92 -7.83
CA PHE A 150 -4.72 4.65 -8.22
C PHE A 150 -3.77 5.67 -7.59
N GLY A 151 -4.12 6.13 -6.41
CA GLY A 151 -3.31 7.06 -5.61
C GLY A 151 -2.15 6.40 -4.88
N PHE A 152 -1.81 6.91 -3.71
CA PHE A 152 -0.76 6.32 -2.87
C PHE A 152 -1.26 5.06 -2.18
N GLU A 153 -0.66 3.93 -2.56
CA GLU A 153 -0.91 2.63 -1.97
C GLU A 153 0.24 2.20 -1.05
N GLY A 154 1.30 1.70 -1.62
CA GLY A 154 2.41 1.17 -0.86
C GLY A 154 3.31 2.25 -0.25
N LEU A 155 3.78 2.01 0.97
CA LEU A 155 4.61 2.93 1.74
C LEU A 155 5.80 2.20 2.37
N ALA A 156 6.98 2.80 2.32
CA ALA A 156 8.17 2.29 2.98
C ALA A 156 8.97 3.40 3.66
N VAL A 157 9.59 3.08 4.80
CA VAL A 157 10.39 4.00 5.59
C VAL A 157 11.78 3.43 5.83
N THR A 158 12.81 4.25 5.59
CA THR A 158 14.21 3.90 5.85
C THR A 158 14.85 4.93 6.78
N ALA A 159 16.12 4.75 7.12
CA ALA A 159 16.82 5.73 7.96
C ALA A 159 16.90 7.12 7.33
N ARG A 160 16.92 7.21 6.00
CA ARG A 160 17.16 8.46 5.26
C ARG A 160 15.98 8.95 4.46
N SER A 161 15.03 8.08 4.14
CA SER A 161 13.94 8.39 3.21
C SER A 161 12.60 7.79 3.63
N VAL A 162 11.56 8.36 3.03
CA VAL A 162 10.21 7.79 2.93
C VAL A 162 9.96 7.57 1.46
N THR A 163 9.42 6.42 1.08
CA THR A 163 9.11 6.08 -0.31
C THR A 163 7.66 5.62 -0.38
N ALA A 164 6.89 6.15 -1.32
CA ALA A 164 5.56 5.63 -1.62
C ALA A 164 5.44 5.34 -3.11
N VAL A 165 4.59 4.39 -3.44
CA VAL A 165 4.22 4.04 -4.81
C VAL A 165 2.76 4.39 -5.05
N THR A 166 2.45 4.91 -6.24
CA THR A 166 1.07 4.98 -6.72
C THR A 166 0.66 3.61 -7.28
N GLU A 167 -0.56 3.16 -6.99
CA GLU A 167 -1.02 1.82 -7.36
C GLU A 167 -0.88 1.59 -8.88
N GLY A 168 -1.38 2.50 -9.67
CA GLY A 168 -1.39 2.39 -11.11
C GLY A 168 -0.84 3.59 -11.86
N PRO A 169 -0.88 3.55 -13.20
CA PRO A 169 -0.35 4.61 -14.05
C PRO A 169 -1.19 5.89 -13.92
N ARG A 170 -0.52 7.03 -13.89
CA ARG A 170 -1.17 8.33 -14.13
C ARG A 170 -1.76 8.36 -15.55
N TYR A 171 -2.67 9.29 -15.80
CA TYR A 171 -3.23 9.47 -17.15
C TYR A 171 -2.15 9.73 -18.21
N GLU A 172 -1.15 10.56 -17.89
CA GLU A 172 -0.05 10.94 -18.79
C GLU A 172 0.99 9.82 -18.98
N ASP A 173 1.07 8.87 -18.06
CA ASP A 173 2.02 7.76 -18.12
C ASP A 173 1.50 6.57 -18.94
N GLY A 174 0.30 6.68 -19.51
CA GLY A 174 -0.30 5.71 -20.41
C GLY A 174 -1.45 4.89 -19.78
N PRO A 175 -1.97 3.91 -20.50
CA PRO A 175 -3.12 3.13 -20.04
C PRO A 175 -2.75 2.10 -18.99
N VAL A 176 -3.75 1.61 -18.27
CA VAL A 176 -3.65 0.51 -17.31
C VAL A 176 -3.15 -0.79 -17.94
N PRO A 177 -2.61 -1.74 -17.16
CA PRO A 177 -2.18 -3.03 -17.67
C PRO A 177 -3.32 -3.82 -18.32
N THR A 178 -2.97 -4.62 -19.34
CA THR A 178 -3.86 -5.61 -19.95
C THR A 178 -3.15 -6.98 -20.02
N ALA A 179 -3.81 -8.02 -20.51
CA ALA A 179 -3.19 -9.32 -20.70
C ALA A 179 -2.05 -9.31 -21.74
N GLU A 180 -2.06 -8.34 -22.67
CA GLU A 180 -1.05 -8.18 -23.73
C GLU A 180 0.05 -7.19 -23.33
N ARG A 181 -0.22 -6.28 -22.39
CA ARG A 181 0.62 -5.13 -22.13
C ARG A 181 0.67 -4.78 -20.64
N GLY A 182 1.87 -4.57 -20.11
CA GLY A 182 2.09 -3.94 -18.82
C GLY A 182 1.88 -2.41 -18.87
N ALA A 183 2.13 -1.74 -17.77
CA ALA A 183 2.05 -0.29 -17.64
C ALA A 183 3.28 0.27 -16.90
N VAL A 184 3.26 1.56 -16.57
CA VAL A 184 4.29 2.20 -15.73
C VAL A 184 3.61 3.02 -14.66
N THR A 185 3.97 2.80 -13.41
CA THR A 185 3.60 3.69 -12.31
C THR A 185 4.82 4.37 -11.69
N ARG A 186 4.66 5.17 -10.64
CA ARG A 186 5.73 5.97 -10.06
C ARG A 186 5.97 5.65 -8.58
N LEU A 187 7.24 5.46 -8.24
CA LEU A 187 7.76 5.54 -6.88
C LEU A 187 8.19 6.98 -6.60
N THR A 188 7.73 7.55 -5.52
CA THR A 188 8.16 8.88 -5.06
C THR A 188 8.98 8.74 -3.79
N VAL A 189 10.13 9.39 -3.74
CA VAL A 189 11.06 9.36 -2.60
C VAL A 189 11.15 10.74 -1.99
N TRP A 190 10.94 10.83 -0.68
CA TRP A 190 11.15 12.03 0.13
C TRP A 190 12.33 11.84 1.08
N ASN A 191 12.99 12.93 1.46
CA ASN A 191 13.84 12.92 2.63
C ASN A 191 12.99 12.87 3.92
N ARG A 192 13.65 12.70 5.06
CA ARG A 192 13.00 12.65 6.37
C ARG A 192 12.29 13.96 6.78
N GLY A 193 12.60 15.06 6.14
CA GLY A 193 11.95 16.36 6.31
C GLY A 193 10.70 16.56 5.45
N GLY A 194 10.31 15.56 4.64
CA GLY A 194 9.13 15.61 3.79
C GLY A 194 9.31 16.31 2.43
N GLU A 195 10.56 16.62 2.04
CA GLU A 195 10.87 17.19 0.72
C GLU A 195 11.09 16.08 -0.30
N VAL A 196 10.48 16.21 -1.48
CA VAL A 196 10.65 15.27 -2.59
C VAL A 196 12.11 15.28 -3.06
N ARG A 197 12.70 14.10 -3.21
CA ARG A 197 14.07 13.89 -3.70
C ARG A 197 14.10 13.31 -5.11
N GLY A 198 13.06 12.60 -5.50
CA GLY A 198 12.96 12.05 -6.83
C GLY A 198 11.71 11.22 -7.04
N GLN A 199 11.46 10.93 -8.30
CA GLN A 199 10.50 9.91 -8.72
C GLN A 199 11.19 8.92 -9.64
N TYR A 200 10.75 7.66 -9.59
CA TYR A 200 11.31 6.58 -10.37
C TYR A 200 10.20 5.78 -11.03
N ALA A 201 10.41 5.41 -12.30
CA ALA A 201 9.45 4.61 -13.03
C ALA A 201 9.46 3.16 -12.54
N TYR A 202 8.31 2.65 -12.16
CA TYR A 202 8.08 1.24 -11.81
C TYR A 202 7.36 0.54 -12.97
N PRO A 203 7.96 -0.50 -13.58
CA PRO A 203 7.33 -1.24 -14.66
C PRO A 203 6.33 -2.25 -14.10
N LEU A 204 5.03 -1.99 -14.24
CA LEU A 204 3.96 -2.93 -13.94
C LEU A 204 3.94 -4.06 -14.99
N ASP A 205 3.81 -5.29 -14.54
CA ASP A 205 3.66 -6.42 -15.44
C ASP A 205 2.29 -6.39 -16.16
N ARG A 206 2.19 -7.12 -17.25
CA ARG A 206 0.90 -7.43 -17.86
C ARG A 206 0.07 -8.32 -16.93
N LEU A 207 -1.24 -8.27 -17.06
CA LEU A 207 -2.13 -9.19 -16.35
C LEU A 207 -1.71 -10.64 -16.64
N PRO A 208 -1.69 -11.51 -15.63
CA PRO A 208 -1.28 -12.91 -15.81
C PRO A 208 -2.30 -13.75 -16.63
N ALA A 209 -3.52 -13.25 -16.81
CA ALA A 209 -4.57 -13.84 -17.62
C ALA A 209 -5.49 -12.77 -18.21
N ALA A 210 -6.18 -13.10 -19.30
CA ALA A 210 -7.28 -12.28 -19.80
C ALA A 210 -8.53 -12.48 -18.95
N PRO A 211 -9.40 -11.46 -18.80
CA PRO A 211 -10.69 -11.62 -18.13
C PRO A 211 -11.65 -12.52 -18.93
N ASN A 212 -12.59 -13.11 -18.22
CA ASN A 212 -13.67 -13.87 -18.81
C ASN A 212 -15.03 -13.34 -18.27
N PRO A 213 -15.87 -12.73 -19.11
CA PRO A 213 -15.72 -12.50 -20.56
C PRO A 213 -14.55 -11.55 -20.92
N PRO A 214 -14.12 -11.48 -22.20
CA PRO A 214 -13.00 -10.62 -22.62
C PRO A 214 -13.15 -9.13 -22.30
N SER A 215 -14.37 -8.63 -22.15
CA SER A 215 -14.70 -7.27 -21.68
C SER A 215 -14.87 -7.18 -20.16
N GLY A 216 -14.51 -8.23 -19.43
CA GLY A 216 -14.66 -8.28 -17.98
C GLY A 216 -13.79 -7.25 -17.27
N HIS A 217 -14.23 -6.83 -16.08
CA HIS A 217 -13.50 -5.89 -15.26
C HIS A 217 -12.16 -6.48 -14.79
N THR A 218 -11.15 -5.63 -14.75
CA THR A 218 -9.83 -5.94 -14.17
C THR A 218 -9.37 -4.76 -13.34
N ASP A 219 -8.75 -5.05 -12.22
CA ASP A 219 -8.07 -4.10 -11.37
C ASP A 219 -6.66 -4.61 -11.09
N SER A 220 -5.64 -3.77 -11.23
CA SER A 220 -4.27 -4.24 -11.08
C SER A 220 -3.28 -3.09 -10.84
N GLY A 221 -2.41 -3.30 -9.88
CA GLY A 221 -1.40 -2.32 -9.52
C GLY A 221 -0.38 -2.85 -8.52
N VAL A 222 0.41 -1.93 -7.97
CA VAL A 222 1.30 -2.19 -6.83
C VAL A 222 0.53 -1.89 -5.55
N SER A 223 0.15 -2.92 -4.82
CA SER A 223 -0.63 -2.76 -3.59
C SER A 223 0.24 -2.47 -2.35
N GLU A 224 1.52 -2.82 -2.34
CA GLU A 224 2.39 -2.49 -1.20
C GLU A 224 3.87 -2.54 -1.56
N ILE A 225 4.69 -1.76 -0.83
CA ILE A 225 6.15 -1.84 -0.87
C ILE A 225 6.73 -1.91 0.55
N LEU A 226 7.77 -2.72 0.75
CA LEU A 226 8.44 -2.89 2.04
C LEU A 226 9.95 -2.74 1.89
N ALA A 227 10.58 -1.85 2.66
CA ALA A 227 12.00 -1.61 2.56
C ALA A 227 12.83 -2.83 2.99
N ILE A 228 13.80 -3.23 2.16
CA ILE A 228 14.90 -4.15 2.48
C ILE A 228 16.10 -3.31 2.98
N ASP A 229 16.41 -2.24 2.26
CA ASP A 229 17.42 -1.24 2.62
C ASP A 229 17.06 0.13 2.01
N GLU A 230 18.02 1.06 1.92
CA GLU A 230 17.79 2.42 1.39
C GLU A 230 17.37 2.46 -0.09
N PHE A 231 17.65 1.42 -0.87
CA PHE A 231 17.46 1.39 -2.32
C PHE A 231 16.65 0.20 -2.81
N ARG A 232 16.56 -0.86 -2.02
CA ARG A 232 15.84 -2.08 -2.38
C ARG A 232 14.58 -2.25 -1.57
N TYR A 233 13.53 -2.70 -2.22
CA TYR A 233 12.22 -2.92 -1.62
C TYR A 233 11.65 -4.25 -2.10
N LEU A 234 10.83 -4.88 -1.27
CA LEU A 234 9.82 -5.83 -1.76
C LEU A 234 8.63 -5.01 -2.29
N ALA A 235 7.98 -5.52 -3.32
CA ALA A 235 6.77 -4.93 -3.89
C ALA A 235 5.74 -6.03 -4.18
N LEU A 236 4.50 -5.82 -3.78
CA LEU A 236 3.36 -6.66 -4.17
C LEU A 236 2.73 -6.07 -5.43
N GLU A 237 2.62 -6.86 -6.49
CA GLU A 237 1.70 -6.60 -7.58
C GLU A 237 0.48 -7.49 -7.41
N ARG A 238 -0.66 -6.87 -7.24
CA ARG A 238 -1.96 -7.51 -7.13
C ARG A 238 -2.76 -7.26 -8.41
N ALA A 239 -3.46 -8.28 -8.89
CA ALA A 239 -4.46 -8.16 -9.93
C ALA A 239 -5.72 -8.91 -9.52
N TRP A 240 -6.89 -8.26 -9.64
CA TRP A 240 -8.17 -8.93 -9.67
C TRP A 240 -8.67 -9.00 -11.12
N ILE A 241 -9.07 -10.19 -11.56
CA ILE A 241 -9.42 -10.43 -12.96
C ILE A 241 -10.77 -11.16 -12.98
N GLN A 242 -11.77 -10.55 -13.57
CA GLN A 242 -13.09 -11.15 -13.67
C GLN A 242 -13.04 -12.54 -14.33
N GLY A 243 -13.66 -13.53 -13.70
CA GLY A 243 -13.64 -14.92 -14.13
C GLY A 243 -12.36 -15.70 -13.81
N VAL A 244 -11.36 -15.05 -13.18
CA VAL A 244 -10.07 -15.66 -12.80
C VAL A 244 -9.79 -15.50 -11.29
N GLY A 245 -10.20 -14.36 -10.70
CA GLY A 245 -9.93 -14.00 -9.30
C GLY A 245 -8.58 -13.33 -9.10
N TYR A 246 -8.14 -13.29 -7.85
CA TYR A 246 -6.88 -12.64 -7.46
C TYR A 246 -5.65 -13.39 -7.99
N ARG A 247 -4.67 -12.61 -8.41
CA ARG A 247 -3.31 -13.03 -8.78
C ARG A 247 -2.34 -12.05 -8.16
N VAL A 248 -1.42 -12.55 -7.34
CA VAL A 248 -0.49 -11.70 -6.60
C VAL A 248 0.93 -12.21 -6.78
N ARG A 249 1.85 -11.29 -7.05
CA ARG A 249 3.27 -11.56 -7.22
C ARG A 249 4.10 -10.67 -6.32
N LEU A 250 5.08 -11.26 -5.68
CA LEU A 250 6.07 -10.57 -4.86
C LEU A 250 7.35 -10.35 -5.68
N TYR A 251 7.78 -9.12 -5.78
CA TYR A 251 9.01 -8.72 -6.47
C TYR A 251 10.01 -8.10 -5.50
N GLU A 252 11.29 -8.23 -5.83
CA GLU A 252 12.33 -7.34 -5.32
C GLU A 252 12.60 -6.28 -6.38
N ILE A 253 12.68 -5.01 -5.96
CA ILE A 253 13.02 -3.87 -6.81
C ILE A 253 14.24 -3.14 -6.27
N ASP A 254 14.99 -2.50 -7.17
CA ASP A 254 16.18 -1.72 -6.83
C ASP A 254 16.16 -0.39 -7.59
N LEU A 255 16.26 0.71 -6.84
CA LEU A 255 16.27 2.07 -7.37
C LEU A 255 17.65 2.48 -7.91
N ARG A 256 18.70 1.73 -7.59
CA ARG A 256 20.07 2.07 -8.03
C ARG A 256 20.19 2.03 -9.55
N GLY A 257 20.69 3.12 -10.12
CA GLY A 257 20.82 3.27 -11.56
C GLY A 257 19.53 3.60 -12.30
N ALA A 258 18.38 3.65 -11.63
CA ALA A 258 17.16 4.16 -12.23
C ALA A 258 17.23 5.68 -12.48
N THR A 259 16.57 6.13 -13.54
CA THR A 259 16.52 7.55 -13.87
C THR A 259 15.55 8.27 -12.95
N ASN A 260 15.97 9.38 -12.34
CA ASN A 260 15.02 10.28 -11.69
C ASN A 260 14.13 10.94 -12.73
N VAL A 261 12.83 10.72 -12.65
CA VAL A 261 11.81 11.16 -13.59
C VAL A 261 10.86 12.22 -12.99
N LEU A 262 11.25 12.85 -11.89
CA LEU A 262 10.41 13.82 -11.16
C LEU A 262 9.93 14.96 -12.08
N ASP A 263 10.82 15.47 -12.94
CA ASP A 263 10.55 16.59 -13.83
C ASP A 263 9.98 16.16 -15.21
N ARG A 264 9.50 14.90 -15.32
CA ARG A 264 8.90 14.41 -16.56
C ARG A 264 7.38 14.43 -16.46
N ASP A 265 6.76 15.13 -17.39
CA ASP A 265 5.30 15.24 -17.47
C ASP A 265 4.66 13.88 -17.79
N ALA A 266 5.31 13.05 -18.62
CA ALA A 266 4.83 11.74 -19.03
C ALA A 266 5.96 10.72 -19.09
N LEU A 267 5.61 9.44 -18.89
CA LEU A 267 6.52 8.30 -18.98
C LEU A 267 6.08 7.36 -20.11
N PRO A 268 6.47 7.64 -21.36
CA PRO A 268 6.17 6.73 -22.45
C PRO A 268 6.87 5.39 -22.20
N ARG A 269 6.20 4.29 -22.53
CA ARG A 269 6.65 2.93 -22.30
C ARG A 269 8.02 2.59 -22.94
N SER A 270 8.30 3.19 -24.09
CA SER A 270 9.60 3.16 -24.76
C SER A 270 10.21 4.56 -24.63
N GLY A 271 10.90 4.82 -23.55
CA GLY A 271 11.40 6.15 -23.27
C GLY A 271 12.90 6.21 -23.03
N SER A 272 13.43 7.40 -23.04
CA SER A 272 14.82 7.70 -22.71
C SER A 272 15.10 7.71 -21.21
N TYR A 273 14.53 6.77 -20.45
CA TYR A 273 14.78 6.60 -19.01
C TYR A 273 15.01 5.11 -18.67
N ARG A 274 15.73 4.88 -17.61
CA ARG A 274 15.88 3.54 -17.01
C ARG A 274 14.89 3.42 -15.86
N PRO A 275 13.95 2.47 -15.91
CA PRO A 275 13.08 2.16 -14.77
C PRO A 275 13.87 1.54 -13.63
N VAL A 276 13.26 1.33 -12.48
CA VAL A 276 13.80 0.49 -11.41
C VAL A 276 14.02 -0.93 -11.95
N THR A 277 15.07 -1.61 -11.46
CA THR A 277 15.21 -3.04 -11.76
C THR A 277 14.18 -3.80 -10.94
N LYS A 278 13.64 -4.89 -11.51
CA LYS A 278 12.58 -5.68 -10.91
C LYS A 278 12.84 -7.16 -11.14
N ARG A 279 12.75 -7.95 -10.08
CA ARG A 279 12.98 -9.40 -10.11
C ARG A 279 11.85 -10.10 -9.35
N LEU A 280 11.20 -11.07 -9.97
CA LEU A 280 10.19 -11.91 -9.32
C LEU A 280 10.87 -12.70 -8.19
N VAL A 281 10.32 -12.61 -6.99
CA VAL A 281 10.69 -13.40 -5.82
C VAL A 281 9.80 -14.63 -5.73
N GLN A 282 8.46 -14.42 -5.81
CA GLN A 282 7.49 -15.48 -5.69
C GLN A 282 6.18 -15.13 -6.41
N ASP A 283 5.59 -16.08 -7.11
CA ASP A 283 4.20 -16.04 -7.54
C ASP A 283 3.33 -16.63 -6.41
N LEU A 284 2.59 -15.77 -5.72
CA LEU A 284 1.77 -16.17 -4.58
C LEU A 284 0.49 -16.90 -5.03
N GLY A 285 0.10 -16.78 -6.29
CA GLY A 285 -1.02 -17.52 -6.87
C GLY A 285 -0.80 -19.04 -6.92
N GLU A 286 0.43 -19.51 -6.70
CA GLU A 286 0.76 -20.95 -6.60
C GLU A 286 0.39 -21.56 -5.25
N PHE A 287 0.15 -20.75 -4.22
CA PHE A 287 -0.18 -21.23 -2.87
C PHE A 287 -1.61 -21.76 -2.76
N ARG A 288 -1.84 -22.54 -1.71
CA ARG A 288 -3.16 -23.05 -1.31
C ARG A 288 -3.35 -22.79 0.18
N PRO A 289 -4.52 -22.27 0.65
CA PRO A 289 -5.68 -21.89 -0.16
C PRO A 289 -5.37 -20.77 -1.17
N PRO A 290 -6.26 -20.50 -2.14
CA PRO A 290 -6.09 -19.39 -3.09
C PRO A 290 -5.89 -18.06 -2.36
N VAL A 291 -4.98 -17.23 -2.89
CA VAL A 291 -4.75 -15.90 -2.34
C VAL A 291 -6.00 -15.02 -2.45
N GLN A 292 -6.15 -14.14 -1.49
CA GLN A 292 -7.17 -13.10 -1.44
C GLN A 292 -6.59 -11.77 -1.92
N ASN A 293 -7.23 -10.68 -1.60
CA ASN A 293 -6.81 -9.32 -1.87
C ASN A 293 -5.57 -8.94 -1.02
N LEU A 294 -4.37 -9.44 -1.39
CA LEU A 294 -3.15 -9.18 -0.62
C LEU A 294 -2.68 -7.74 -0.85
N GLU A 295 -2.67 -6.94 0.21
CA GLU A 295 -2.37 -5.51 0.15
C GLU A 295 -1.33 -5.07 1.18
N SER A 296 -0.93 -5.94 2.10
CA SER A 296 -0.02 -5.51 3.15
C SER A 296 1.22 -6.39 3.28
N LEU A 297 2.36 -5.75 3.60
CA LEU A 297 3.65 -6.40 3.87
C LEU A 297 4.29 -5.81 5.12
N ALA A 298 4.83 -6.65 6.00
CA ALA A 298 5.65 -6.18 7.11
C ALA A 298 6.75 -7.17 7.48
N TRP A 299 7.85 -6.65 8.04
CA TRP A 299 8.85 -7.49 8.68
C TRP A 299 8.37 -7.89 10.08
N GLY A 300 8.27 -9.19 10.31
CA GLY A 300 7.98 -9.78 11.61
C GLY A 300 9.23 -10.00 12.48
N PRO A 301 9.10 -10.73 13.59
CA PRO A 301 10.23 -11.06 14.46
C PRO A 301 11.24 -11.97 13.76
N ARG A 302 12.52 -11.88 14.14
CA ARG A 302 13.50 -12.89 13.71
C ARG A 302 13.23 -14.23 14.37
N LEU A 303 13.34 -15.28 13.58
CA LEU A 303 13.32 -16.64 14.07
C LEU A 303 14.66 -16.98 14.77
N ARG A 304 14.67 -18.00 15.59
CA ARG A 304 15.90 -18.43 16.31
C ARG A 304 16.97 -18.97 15.37
N GLY A 305 16.59 -19.45 14.20
CA GLY A 305 17.51 -19.87 13.12
C GLY A 305 18.22 -18.70 12.40
N GLY A 306 17.79 -17.46 12.66
CA GLY A 306 18.37 -16.26 12.07
C GLY A 306 17.58 -15.70 10.88
N GLU A 307 16.57 -16.41 10.39
CA GLU A 307 15.68 -15.97 9.33
C GLU A 307 14.84 -14.77 9.79
N CYS A 308 14.50 -13.87 8.87
CA CYS A 308 13.45 -12.88 9.10
C CYS A 308 12.08 -13.51 8.85
N THR A 309 11.06 -13.01 9.52
CA THR A 309 9.68 -13.30 9.14
C THR A 309 9.16 -12.20 8.24
N LEU A 310 8.59 -12.56 7.08
CA LEU A 310 7.80 -11.68 6.24
C LEU A 310 6.33 -12.01 6.46
N VAL A 311 5.55 -11.03 6.90
CA VAL A 311 4.10 -11.15 7.06
C VAL A 311 3.43 -10.46 5.88
N ILE A 312 2.46 -11.14 5.28
CA ILE A 312 1.62 -10.65 4.18
C ILE A 312 0.18 -10.75 4.63
N GLY A 313 -0.59 -9.67 4.48
CA GLY A 313 -2.00 -9.61 4.83
C GLY A 313 -2.89 -9.35 3.64
N SER A 314 -4.13 -9.84 3.71
CA SER A 314 -5.19 -9.47 2.77
C SER A 314 -6.20 -8.56 3.43
N ASP A 315 -6.71 -7.64 2.64
CA ASP A 315 -7.90 -6.87 2.94
C ASP A 315 -9.17 -7.65 2.56
N ASP A 316 -10.22 -7.52 3.36
CA ASP A 316 -11.53 -8.11 3.12
C ASP A 316 -12.53 -7.13 2.48
N ASN A 317 -12.12 -5.88 2.18
CA ASN A 317 -12.97 -4.82 1.61
C ASN A 317 -14.34 -4.67 2.33
N PHE A 318 -14.46 -5.14 3.56
CA PHE A 318 -15.74 -5.32 4.26
C PHE A 318 -16.76 -6.13 3.44
N ASP A 319 -16.32 -6.99 2.51
CA ASP A 319 -17.15 -7.89 1.70
C ASP A 319 -17.17 -9.29 2.33
N GLN A 320 -18.37 -9.84 2.56
CA GLN A 320 -18.55 -11.17 3.17
C GLN A 320 -17.99 -12.32 2.30
N ARG A 321 -17.67 -12.06 1.04
CA ARG A 321 -17.06 -13.03 0.12
C ARG A 321 -15.54 -13.05 0.21
N GLU A 322 -14.94 -12.08 0.87
CA GLU A 322 -13.50 -11.92 1.07
C GLU A 322 -13.14 -12.18 2.54
N MET A 323 -11.88 -12.42 2.81
CA MET A 323 -11.40 -12.73 4.15
C MET A 323 -10.12 -11.99 4.44
N THR A 324 -10.00 -11.45 5.64
CA THR A 324 -8.71 -11.01 6.17
C THR A 324 -7.85 -12.24 6.48
N LEU A 325 -6.83 -12.48 5.67
CA LEU A 325 -5.85 -13.55 5.86
C LEU A 325 -4.50 -12.92 6.24
N MET A 326 -3.80 -13.57 7.16
CA MET A 326 -2.40 -13.25 7.46
C MET A 326 -1.55 -14.48 7.21
N MET A 327 -0.48 -14.32 6.44
CA MET A 327 0.50 -15.36 6.13
C MET A 327 1.88 -14.94 6.62
N ALA A 328 2.64 -15.87 7.16
CA ALA A 328 4.01 -15.62 7.60
C ALA A 328 4.99 -16.55 6.85
N PHE A 329 6.07 -15.97 6.36
CA PHE A 329 7.12 -16.66 5.60
C PHE A 329 8.47 -16.48 6.28
N ALA A 330 9.25 -17.55 6.37
CA ALA A 330 10.65 -17.46 6.77
C ALA A 330 11.49 -17.01 5.57
N VAL A 331 12.26 -15.94 5.73
CA VAL A 331 13.11 -15.36 4.68
C VAL A 331 14.57 -15.47 5.10
N THR A 332 15.35 -16.20 4.30
CA THR A 332 16.81 -16.32 4.48
C THR A 332 17.56 -15.15 3.86
N GLY A 333 18.76 -14.85 4.38
CA GLY A 333 19.60 -13.78 3.83
C GLY A 333 19.12 -12.35 4.10
N CYS A 334 18.09 -12.16 4.92
CA CYS A 334 17.69 -10.84 5.40
C CYS A 334 18.72 -10.26 6.40
N ARG A 335 18.91 -8.93 6.43
CA ARG A 335 19.85 -8.25 7.32
C ARG A 335 19.18 -7.46 8.43
#